data_a4d782ec373532749705c056de6508e9
#
_entry.id   a4d782ec373532749705c056de6508e9
#
_cell.length_a   1.000
_cell.length_b   1.000
_cell.length_c   1.000
_cell.angle_alpha   90.00
_cell.angle_beta   90.00
_cell.angle_gamma   90.00
#
_symmetry.space_group_name_H-M   'P 1'
#
loop_
_entity.id
_entity.type
_entity.pdbx_description
1 polymer ?
#
loop_
_entity_poly.entity_id
_entity_poly.type
_entity_poly.pdbx_seq_one_letter_code
_entity_poly.pdbx_strand_id
1 'polypeptide(L)'
;MNFYYTYVLKTTNERSLTYVGYTNNLNKRISLHNRGMGAKFTKGRKWKLIYKERFKSKKKAMSREYKIKNNRKLRKFIVQNYS
;
A
#
# COMPACT_ATOMS: atom_id res chain seq x y z
N MET A 1 -5.30 -8.63 19.78
CA MET A 1 -6.32 -8.40 18.75
C MET A 1 -5.64 -8.13 17.43
N ASN A 2 -6.03 -8.89 16.39
CA ASN A 2 -5.37 -8.77 15.08
C ASN A 2 -6.21 -7.96 14.12
N PHE A 3 -5.57 -6.98 13.51
CA PHE A 3 -6.18 -6.19 12.46
C PHE A 3 -5.46 -6.45 11.15
N TYR A 4 -6.14 -6.13 10.06
CA TYR A 4 -5.57 -6.17 8.72
C TYR A 4 -5.68 -4.78 8.13
N TYR A 5 -4.72 -4.44 7.29
CA TYR A 5 -4.65 -3.10 6.70
C TYR A 5 -4.57 -3.21 5.20
N THR A 6 -5.34 -2.36 4.53
CA THR A 6 -5.13 -2.07 3.12
C THR A 6 -4.32 -0.78 3.08
N TYR A 7 -3.26 -0.75 2.30
CA TYR A 7 -2.34 0.38 2.30
C TYR A 7 -1.95 0.77 0.89
N VAL A 8 -1.54 2.03 0.74
CA VAL A 8 -1.01 2.55 -0.52
C VAL A 8 0.35 3.15 -0.23
N LEU A 9 1.34 2.73 -0.99
CA LEU A 9 2.69 3.26 -0.94
C LEU A 9 2.95 4.09 -2.18
N LYS A 10 3.82 5.08 -2.03
CA LYS A 10 4.26 5.93 -3.13
C LYS A 10 5.77 6.02 -3.09
N THR A 11 6.42 6.01 -4.26
CA THR A 11 7.87 6.19 -4.31
C THR A 11 8.26 7.61 -3.91
N THR A 12 9.45 7.73 -3.33
CA THR A 12 9.96 9.02 -2.86
C THR A 12 10.72 9.79 -3.92
N ASN A 13 10.93 9.21 -5.10
CA ASN A 13 11.63 9.89 -6.19
C ASN A 13 10.67 10.67 -7.08
N GLU A 14 11.20 11.36 -8.09
CA GLU A 14 10.42 12.21 -8.99
C GLU A 14 9.37 11.46 -9.78
N ARG A 15 9.66 10.22 -10.14
CA ARG A 15 8.75 9.39 -10.91
C ARG A 15 7.82 8.66 -9.95
N SER A 16 6.68 9.26 -9.70
CA SER A 16 5.71 8.71 -8.75
C SER A 16 5.11 7.40 -9.24
N LEU A 17 5.43 6.33 -8.52
CA LEU A 17 4.77 5.05 -8.69
C LEU A 17 4.02 4.75 -7.41
N THR A 18 2.92 4.01 -7.53
CA THR A 18 2.14 3.59 -6.37
C THR A 18 2.06 2.08 -6.30
N TYR A 19 1.94 1.57 -5.08
CA TYR A 19 1.73 0.16 -4.82
C TYR A 19 0.61 0.00 -3.81
N VAL A 20 -0.33 -0.88 -4.09
CA VAL A 20 -1.46 -1.17 -3.19
C VAL A 20 -1.31 -2.59 -2.68
N GLY A 21 -1.44 -2.77 -1.37
CA GLY A 21 -1.32 -4.09 -0.77
C GLY A 21 -2.17 -4.20 0.48
N TYR A 22 -2.14 -5.38 1.10
CA TYR A 22 -2.74 -5.59 2.41
C TYR A 22 -1.78 -6.38 3.28
N THR A 23 -1.90 -6.20 4.61
CA THR A 23 -1.02 -6.87 5.54
C THR A 23 -1.63 -6.87 6.94
N ASN A 24 -1.17 -7.78 7.78
CA ASN A 24 -1.51 -7.75 9.20
C ASN A 24 -0.45 -7.04 10.05
N ASN A 25 0.61 -6.54 9.42
CA ASN A 25 1.67 -5.83 10.12
C ASN A 25 2.28 -4.77 9.20
N LEU A 26 1.77 -3.55 9.30
CA LEU A 26 2.17 -2.45 8.41
C LEU A 26 3.66 -2.12 8.50
N ASN A 27 4.18 -1.96 9.70
CA ASN A 27 5.58 -1.56 9.87
C ASN A 27 6.53 -2.58 9.26
N LYS A 28 6.28 -3.85 9.54
CA LYS A 28 7.10 -4.94 8.98
C LYS A 28 7.00 -4.97 7.46
N ARG A 29 5.78 -4.83 6.92
CA ARG A 29 5.57 -4.93 5.48
C ARG A 29 6.23 -3.77 4.73
N ILE A 30 6.11 -2.55 5.24
CA ILE A 30 6.74 -1.39 4.62
C ILE A 30 8.26 -1.54 4.66
N SER A 31 8.79 -2.02 5.77
CA SER A 31 10.23 -2.29 5.89
C SER A 31 10.68 -3.32 4.84
N LEU A 32 9.88 -4.38 4.63
CA LEU A 32 10.21 -5.38 3.62
C LEU A 32 10.22 -4.79 2.21
N HIS A 33 9.23 -3.95 1.89
CA HIS A 33 9.20 -3.29 0.59
C HIS A 33 10.45 -2.44 0.36
N ASN A 34 10.85 -1.67 1.35
CA ASN A 34 12.02 -0.80 1.25
C ASN A 34 13.34 -1.56 1.20
N ARG A 35 13.34 -2.80 1.71
CA ARG A 35 14.52 -3.67 1.66
C ARG A 35 14.54 -4.54 0.41
N GLY A 36 13.57 -4.38 -0.49
CA GLY A 36 13.48 -5.15 -1.71
C GLY A 36 12.94 -6.55 -1.53
N MET A 37 12.29 -6.83 -0.42
CA MET A 37 11.81 -8.18 -0.07
C MET A 37 10.29 -8.27 0.04
N GLY A 38 9.56 -7.19 -0.30
CA GLY A 38 8.11 -7.18 -0.18
C GLY A 38 7.40 -7.74 -1.41
N ALA A 39 7.73 -7.25 -2.57
CA ALA A 39 7.13 -7.68 -3.83
C ALA A 39 8.11 -7.35 -4.96
N LYS A 40 7.95 -8.02 -6.10
CA LYS A 40 8.82 -7.76 -7.26
C LYS A 40 8.73 -6.31 -7.70
N PHE A 41 7.52 -5.78 -7.77
CA PHE A 41 7.30 -4.40 -8.23
C PHE A 41 8.00 -3.37 -7.35
N THR A 42 8.07 -3.63 -6.04
CA THR A 42 8.64 -2.67 -5.09
C THR A 42 10.15 -2.77 -4.95
N LYS A 43 10.77 -3.79 -5.52
CA LYS A 43 12.19 -4.03 -5.40
C LYS A 43 13.01 -2.90 -6.02
N GLY A 44 14.05 -2.47 -5.30
CA GLY A 44 14.96 -1.45 -5.80
C GLY A 44 14.43 -0.03 -5.71
N ARG A 45 13.30 0.18 -5.07
CA ARG A 45 12.70 1.49 -4.91
C ARG A 45 12.51 1.80 -3.44
N LYS A 46 12.44 3.09 -3.11
CA LYS A 46 12.12 3.54 -1.76
C LYS A 46 10.68 4.01 -1.71
N TRP A 47 9.96 3.53 -0.71
CA TRP A 47 8.52 3.73 -0.59
C TRP A 47 8.16 4.42 0.71
N LYS A 48 7.13 5.27 0.66
CA LYS A 48 6.52 5.81 1.87
C LYS A 48 5.03 5.48 1.88
N LEU A 49 4.50 5.31 3.09
CA LEU A 49 3.07 5.07 3.28
C LEU A 49 2.33 6.40 3.11
N ILE A 50 1.36 6.43 2.20
CA ILE A 50 0.54 7.63 2.00
C ILE A 50 -0.91 7.41 2.44
N TYR A 51 -1.37 6.16 2.55
CA TYR A 51 -2.76 5.89 2.89
C TYR A 51 -2.89 4.50 3.50
N LYS A 52 -3.79 4.36 4.48
CA LYS A 52 -4.10 3.07 5.08
C LYS A 52 -5.55 3.03 5.56
N GLU A 53 -6.14 1.83 5.54
CA GLU A 53 -7.44 1.55 6.15
C GLU A 53 -7.31 0.30 6.99
N ARG A 54 -7.94 0.29 8.15
CA ARG A 54 -7.88 -0.84 9.07
C ARG A 54 -9.17 -1.65 9.01
N PHE A 55 -9.01 -2.96 8.99
CA PHE A 55 -10.12 -3.90 8.96
C PHE A 55 -9.92 -4.99 10.00
N LYS A 56 -11.02 -5.53 10.52
CA LYS A 56 -10.96 -6.67 11.44
C LYS A 56 -10.83 -8.00 10.71
N SER A 57 -11.09 -8.01 9.40
CA SER A 57 -11.13 -9.22 8.59
C SER A 57 -10.12 -9.15 7.45
N LYS A 58 -9.38 -10.23 7.25
CA LYS A 58 -8.47 -10.36 6.12
C LYS A 58 -9.22 -10.22 4.81
N LYS A 59 -10.39 -10.84 4.72
CA LYS A 59 -11.22 -10.81 3.51
C LYS A 59 -11.61 -9.38 3.14
N LYS A 60 -11.98 -8.56 4.12
CA LYS A 60 -12.33 -7.16 3.86
C LYS A 60 -11.13 -6.35 3.40
N ALA A 61 -9.96 -6.58 3.99
CA ALA A 61 -8.74 -5.90 3.58
C ALA A 61 -8.37 -6.27 2.13
N MET A 62 -8.47 -7.56 1.79
CA MET A 62 -8.20 -8.04 0.44
C MET A 62 -9.18 -7.44 -0.58
N SER A 63 -10.45 -7.37 -0.22
CA SER A 63 -11.49 -6.80 -1.08
C SER A 63 -11.22 -5.32 -1.35
N ARG A 64 -10.82 -4.59 -0.33
CA ARG A 64 -10.51 -3.17 -0.48
C ARG A 64 -9.24 -2.96 -1.32
N GLU A 65 -8.23 -3.79 -1.09
CA GLU A 65 -7.02 -3.76 -1.91
C GLU A 65 -7.36 -3.94 -3.38
N TYR A 66 -8.22 -4.92 -3.68
CA TYR A 66 -8.64 -5.18 -5.04
C TYR A 66 -9.34 -3.97 -5.66
N LYS A 67 -10.25 -3.35 -4.91
CA LYS A 67 -10.98 -2.16 -5.38
C LYS A 67 -10.05 -1.00 -5.70
N ILE A 68 -9.12 -0.70 -4.79
CA ILE A 68 -8.18 0.40 -4.99
C ILE A 68 -7.25 0.09 -6.16
N LYS A 69 -6.74 -1.14 -6.21
CA LYS A 69 -5.82 -1.57 -7.26
C LYS A 69 -6.44 -1.46 -8.66
N ASN A 70 -7.73 -1.71 -8.77
CA ASN A 70 -8.43 -1.71 -10.05
C ASN A 70 -9.19 -0.41 -10.33
N ASN A 71 -9.02 0.62 -9.51
CA ASN A 71 -9.67 1.90 -9.69
C ASN A 71 -8.63 3.01 -9.80
N ARG A 72 -8.30 3.36 -11.03
CA ARG A 72 -7.28 4.38 -11.30
C ARG A 72 -7.65 5.76 -10.74
N LYS A 73 -8.92 6.12 -10.83
CA LYS A 73 -9.39 7.42 -10.32
C LYS A 73 -9.24 7.49 -8.81
N LEU A 74 -9.56 6.41 -8.12
CA LEU A 74 -9.43 6.34 -6.66
C LEU A 74 -7.97 6.43 -6.24
N ARG A 75 -7.07 5.73 -6.92
CA ARG A 75 -5.64 5.82 -6.63
C ARG A 75 -5.13 7.25 -6.84
N LYS A 76 -5.56 7.89 -7.91
CA LYS A 76 -5.17 9.26 -8.20
C LYS A 76 -5.66 10.22 -7.11
N PHE A 77 -6.90 10.03 -6.66
CA PHE A 77 -7.47 10.81 -5.56
C PHE A 77 -6.64 10.65 -4.29
N ILE A 78 -6.26 9.41 -3.95
CA ILE A 78 -5.45 9.13 -2.76
C ILE A 78 -4.09 9.82 -2.85
N VAL A 79 -3.43 9.73 -3.99
CA VAL A 79 -2.15 10.39 -4.20
C VAL A 79 -2.26 11.91 -4.04
N GLN A 80 -3.32 12.50 -4.60
CA GLN A 80 -3.51 13.96 -4.55
C GLN A 80 -3.82 14.48 -3.16
N ASN A 81 -4.48 13.67 -2.31
CA ASN A 81 -4.97 14.15 -1.02
C ASN A 81 -4.15 13.65 0.18
N TYR A 82 -3.31 12.65 0.01
CA TYR A 82 -2.59 12.04 1.12
C TYR A 82 -1.07 11.98 0.94
N SER A 83 -0.55 12.40 -0.18
CA SER A 83 0.90 12.37 -0.36
C SER A 83 1.60 13.72 -0.10
#